data_e725b05b5eae9b363b478315d0f831b2
#
_entry.id   e725b05b5eae9b363b478315d0f831b2
#
_cell.length_a   1.000
_cell.length_b   1.000
_cell.length_c   1.000
_cell.angle_alpha   90.00
_cell.angle_beta   90.00
_cell.angle_gamma   90.00
#
_symmetry.space_group_name_H-M   'P 1'
#
loop_
_entity.id
_entity.type
_entity.pdbx_description
1 polymer ?
#
loop_
_entity_poly.entity_id
_entity_poly.type
_entity_poly.pdbx_seq_one_letter_code
_entity_poly.pdbx_strand_id
1 'polypeptide(L)'
;MRLRRREHFSAALADGETRARRYFTLYVKPNGLPLARIGIIASRRVAPRAVDRNRMKRMVREVFRTMRKRPAGVDIVVQLRRCSPRGSSASARAELARLLEELAARPRSN
;
A
#
# COMPACT_ATOMS: atom_id res chain seq x y z
N MET A 1 -3.01 -3.87 10.56
CA MET A 1 -3.15 -2.65 11.36
C MET A 1 -3.00 -1.42 10.49
N ARG A 2 -3.74 -0.37 10.77
CA ARG A 2 -3.66 0.87 9.99
C ARG A 2 -2.58 1.80 10.49
N LEU A 3 -1.91 2.43 9.55
CA LEU A 3 -1.00 3.53 9.81
C LEU A 3 -1.84 4.79 9.95
N ARG A 4 -1.84 5.42 11.13
CA ARG A 4 -2.73 6.56 11.41
C ARG A 4 -2.01 7.86 11.70
N ARG A 5 -0.79 7.78 12.22
CA ARG A 5 -0.07 8.98 12.64
C ARG A 5 0.63 9.63 11.45
N ARG A 6 0.49 10.95 11.36
CA ARG A 6 1.10 11.73 10.29
C ARG A 6 2.62 11.54 10.25
N GLU A 7 3.25 11.47 11.41
CA GLU A 7 4.69 11.30 11.48
C GLU A 7 5.17 9.97 10.89
N HIS A 8 4.36 8.92 11.03
CA HIS A 8 4.67 7.61 10.43
C HIS A 8 4.58 7.66 8.91
N PHE A 9 3.55 8.35 8.38
CA PHE A 9 3.43 8.58 6.95
C PHE A 9 4.61 9.38 6.43
N SER A 10 4.94 10.48 7.10
CA SER A 10 6.05 11.34 6.68
C SER A 10 7.37 10.59 6.69
N ALA A 11 7.62 9.79 7.71
CA ALA A 11 8.85 9.02 7.82
C ALA A 11 8.96 8.00 6.68
N ALA A 12 7.88 7.28 6.37
CA ALA A 12 7.88 6.30 5.28
C ALA A 12 8.11 6.98 3.93
N LEU A 13 7.46 8.13 3.70
CA LEU A 13 7.61 8.85 2.44
C LEU A 13 9.02 9.44 2.26
N ALA A 14 9.65 9.90 3.36
CA ALA A 14 10.96 10.54 3.30
C ALA A 14 12.10 9.52 3.26
N ASP A 15 12.04 8.49 4.10
CA ASP A 15 13.15 7.57 4.35
C ASP A 15 12.88 6.14 3.89
N GLY A 16 11.66 5.83 3.50
CA GLY A 16 11.28 4.47 3.12
C GLY A 16 11.84 4.05 1.77
N GLU A 17 12.01 2.75 1.61
CA GLU A 17 12.31 2.17 0.30
C GLU A 17 11.08 2.38 -0.60
N THR A 18 11.32 2.79 -1.83
CA THR A 18 10.26 3.11 -2.78
C THR A 18 10.17 2.07 -3.88
N ARG A 19 8.96 1.58 -4.15
CA ARG A 19 8.69 0.69 -5.27
C ARG A 19 7.52 1.23 -6.07
N ALA A 20 7.80 1.70 -7.28
CA ALA A 20 6.79 2.30 -8.15
C ALA A 20 6.37 1.31 -9.24
N ARG A 21 5.06 1.21 -9.47
CA ARG A 21 4.47 0.42 -10.54
C ARG A 21 3.42 1.26 -11.26
N ARG A 22 2.64 0.64 -12.12
CA ARG A 22 1.66 1.36 -12.94
C ARG A 22 0.57 2.04 -12.12
N TYR A 23 -0.03 1.31 -11.19
CA TYR A 23 -1.17 1.81 -10.40
C TYR A 23 -0.78 2.32 -9.04
N PHE A 24 0.30 1.80 -8.45
CA PHE A 24 0.68 2.11 -7.07
C PHE A 24 2.17 2.38 -6.93
N THR A 25 2.48 3.23 -5.96
CA THR A 25 3.83 3.35 -5.42
C THR A 25 3.77 2.94 -3.96
N LEU A 26 4.66 2.05 -3.55
CA LEU A 26 4.79 1.64 -2.16
C LEU A 26 6.01 2.28 -1.55
N TYR A 27 5.82 2.82 -0.35
CA TYR A 27 6.92 3.31 0.48
C TYR A 27 6.98 2.41 1.71
N VAL A 28 8.12 1.80 1.95
CA VAL A 28 8.27 0.77 2.98
C VAL A 28 9.39 1.14 3.92
N LYS A 29 9.10 1.16 5.23
CA LYS A 29 10.08 1.48 6.25
C LYS A 29 9.97 0.49 7.40
N PRO A 30 11.10 -0.04 7.92
CA PRO A 30 11.06 -0.88 9.13
C PRO A 30 10.45 -0.12 10.30
N ASN A 31 9.62 -0.80 11.09
CA ASN A 31 8.93 -0.16 12.21
C ASN A 31 9.28 -0.74 13.59
N GLY A 32 10.11 -1.78 13.64
CA GLY A 32 10.49 -2.39 14.91
C GLY A 32 9.39 -3.18 15.59
N LEU A 33 8.25 -3.38 14.92
CA LEU A 33 7.10 -4.10 15.47
C LEU A 33 7.02 -5.50 14.86
N PRO A 34 6.31 -6.43 15.52
CA PRO A 34 6.15 -7.78 14.95
C PRO A 34 5.13 -7.85 13.81
N LEU A 35 4.47 -6.75 13.49
CA LEU A 35 3.44 -6.72 12.45
C LEU A 35 3.68 -5.54 11.49
N ALA A 36 2.93 -5.52 10.40
CA ALA A 36 2.95 -4.42 9.44
C ALA A 36 1.80 -3.46 9.73
N ARG A 37 2.07 -2.16 9.50
CA ARG A 37 1.02 -1.15 9.51
C ARG A 37 0.89 -0.61 8.09
N ILE A 38 -0.34 -0.42 7.62
CA ILE A 38 -0.59 0.03 6.26
C ILE A 38 -1.37 1.34 6.26
N GLY A 39 -0.90 2.29 5.45
CA GLY A 39 -1.58 3.54 5.20
C GLY A 39 -1.79 3.73 3.71
N ILE A 40 -2.83 4.46 3.33
CA ILE A 40 -3.21 4.60 1.94
C ILE A 40 -3.37 6.08 1.60
N ILE A 41 -2.75 6.49 0.49
CA ILE A 41 -2.91 7.83 -0.04
C ILE A 41 -3.58 7.73 -1.41
N ALA A 42 -4.76 8.34 -1.53
CA ALA A 42 -5.48 8.43 -2.79
C ALA A 42 -5.87 9.90 -2.98
N SER A 43 -5.12 10.62 -3.80
CA SER A 43 -5.33 12.04 -3.99
C SER A 43 -6.53 12.32 -4.89
N ARG A 44 -7.10 13.53 -4.75
CA ARG A 44 -8.16 14.01 -5.63
C ARG A 44 -7.67 14.21 -7.05
N ARG A 45 -6.38 14.43 -7.20
CA ARG A 45 -5.75 14.59 -8.51
C ARG A 45 -5.82 13.30 -9.32
N VAL A 46 -5.57 12.17 -8.67
CA VAL A 46 -5.56 10.85 -9.32
C VAL A 46 -6.96 10.26 -9.39
N ALA A 47 -7.77 10.47 -8.36
CA ALA A 47 -9.13 9.97 -8.27
C ALA A 47 -10.04 11.12 -7.80
N PRO A 48 -10.53 11.98 -8.71
CA PRO A 48 -11.31 13.15 -8.31
C PRO A 48 -12.62 12.82 -7.61
N ARG A 49 -13.24 11.69 -7.95
CA ARG A 49 -14.51 11.30 -7.35
C ARG A 49 -14.28 10.54 -6.06
N ALA A 50 -14.99 10.95 -5.01
CA ALA A 50 -14.86 10.29 -3.70
C ALA A 50 -15.19 8.80 -3.76
N VAL A 51 -16.18 8.42 -4.57
CA VAL A 51 -16.57 7.02 -4.72
C VAL A 51 -15.41 6.18 -5.29
N ASP A 52 -14.64 6.73 -6.20
CA ASP A 52 -13.48 6.04 -6.77
C ASP A 52 -12.33 5.95 -5.76
N ARG A 53 -12.07 7.04 -5.01
CA ARG A 53 -11.04 6.99 -3.96
C ARG A 53 -11.38 5.93 -2.92
N ASN A 54 -12.63 5.87 -2.49
CA ASN A 54 -13.07 4.90 -1.49
C ASN A 54 -12.99 3.48 -2.03
N ARG A 55 -13.34 3.27 -3.29
CA ARG A 55 -13.25 1.97 -3.96
C ARG A 55 -11.79 1.48 -3.98
N MET A 56 -10.86 2.37 -4.35
CA MET A 56 -9.45 2.00 -4.41
C MET A 56 -8.87 1.72 -3.03
N LYS A 57 -9.23 2.52 -2.03
CA LYS A 57 -8.79 2.29 -0.65
C LYS A 57 -9.30 0.96 -0.12
N ARG A 58 -10.56 0.65 -0.40
CA ARG A 58 -11.15 -0.63 0.02
C ARG A 58 -10.42 -1.80 -0.63
N MET A 59 -10.10 -1.68 -1.93
CA MET A 59 -9.35 -2.71 -2.64
C MET A 59 -7.99 -2.96 -1.98
N VAL A 60 -7.26 -1.90 -1.65
CA VAL A 60 -5.94 -2.04 -1.02
C VAL A 60 -6.06 -2.78 0.32
N ARG A 61 -7.02 -2.38 1.15
CA ARG A 61 -7.22 -3.03 2.45
C ARG A 61 -7.61 -4.50 2.29
N GLU A 62 -8.46 -4.79 1.32
CA GLU A 62 -8.91 -6.16 1.07
C GLU A 62 -7.76 -7.04 0.59
N VAL A 63 -6.96 -6.56 -0.35
CA VAL A 63 -5.79 -7.32 -0.83
C VAL A 63 -4.85 -7.63 0.34
N PHE A 64 -4.55 -6.63 1.17
CA PHE A 64 -3.68 -6.83 2.32
C PHE A 64 -4.28 -7.83 3.32
N ARG A 65 -5.57 -7.70 3.61
CA ARG A 65 -6.26 -8.55 4.58
C ARG A 65 -6.31 -10.00 4.14
N THR A 66 -6.45 -10.25 2.86
CA THR A 66 -6.62 -11.62 2.34
C THR A 66 -5.31 -12.31 1.97
N MET A 67 -4.18 -11.65 2.16
CA MET A 67 -2.89 -12.29 1.89
C MET A 67 -2.64 -13.47 2.83
N ARG A 68 -2.13 -14.56 2.29
CA ARG A 68 -1.77 -15.73 3.10
C ARG A 68 -0.55 -15.44 3.96
N LYS A 69 0.45 -14.80 3.39
CA LYS A 69 1.66 -14.41 4.11
C LYS A 69 1.82 -12.90 3.97
N ARG A 70 1.59 -12.19 5.06
CA ARG A 70 1.69 -10.73 5.08
C ARG A 70 3.11 -10.28 5.39
N PRO A 71 3.53 -9.13 4.84
CA PRO A 71 4.75 -8.50 5.32
C PRO A 71 4.65 -8.24 6.82
N ALA A 72 5.78 -8.22 7.52
CA ALA A 72 5.81 -7.95 8.95
C ALA A 72 6.97 -7.03 9.29
N GLY A 73 6.86 -6.29 10.38
CA GLY A 73 7.93 -5.43 10.85
C GLY A 73 8.16 -4.19 10.00
N VAL A 74 7.15 -3.77 9.22
CA VAL A 74 7.28 -2.61 8.33
C VAL A 74 6.05 -1.74 8.38
N ASP A 75 6.25 -0.45 8.12
CA ASP A 75 5.20 0.49 7.79
C ASP A 75 5.16 0.61 6.27
N ILE A 76 3.98 0.46 5.69
CA ILE A 76 3.78 0.52 4.25
C ILE A 76 2.81 1.65 3.94
N VAL A 77 3.25 2.59 3.11
CA VAL A 77 2.34 3.60 2.56
C VAL A 77 2.09 3.25 1.10
N VAL A 78 0.83 2.99 0.76
CA VAL A 78 0.40 2.69 -0.60
C VAL A 78 -0.17 3.96 -1.20
N GLN A 79 0.53 4.51 -2.17
CA GLN A 79 0.08 5.72 -2.87
C GLN A 79 -0.52 5.32 -4.21
N LEU A 80 -1.74 5.77 -4.46
CA LEU A 80 -2.41 5.52 -5.74
C LEU A 80 -1.82 6.43 -6.81
N ARG A 81 -1.32 5.84 -7.90
CA ARG A 81 -0.79 6.57 -9.06
C ARG A 81 -1.81 6.71 -10.18
N ARG A 82 -2.65 5.69 -10.36
CA ARG A 82 -3.71 5.68 -11.37
C ARG A 82 -4.94 5.02 -10.79
N CYS A 83 -6.09 5.60 -11.08
CA CYS A 83 -7.36 4.99 -10.71
C CYS A 83 -7.76 4.00 -11.80
N SER A 84 -8.02 2.74 -11.43
CA SER A 84 -8.52 1.77 -12.39
C SER A 84 -9.98 2.06 -12.70
N PRO A 85 -10.42 1.82 -13.97
CA PRO A 85 -11.83 2.00 -14.32
C PRO A 85 -12.73 1.06 -13.51
N ARG A 86 -13.98 1.46 -13.30
CA ARG A 86 -14.97 0.61 -12.66
C ARG A 86 -15.16 -0.66 -13.48
N GLY A 87 -15.24 -1.78 -12.79
CA GLY A 87 -15.40 -3.09 -13.43
C GLY A 87 -14.13 -3.63 -14.06
N SER A 88 -13.00 -2.90 -13.94
CA SER A 88 -11.73 -3.31 -14.53
C SER A 88 -10.59 -3.14 -13.55
N SER A 89 -10.79 -3.61 -12.31
CA SER A 89 -9.82 -3.48 -11.23
C SER A 89 -8.85 -4.64 -11.11
N ALA A 90 -9.00 -5.67 -11.94
CA ALA A 90 -8.20 -6.89 -11.83
C ALA A 90 -6.70 -6.63 -11.97
N SER A 91 -6.30 -5.78 -12.92
CA SER A 91 -4.89 -5.47 -13.14
C SER A 91 -4.28 -4.73 -11.96
N ALA A 92 -5.00 -3.76 -11.40
CA ALA A 92 -4.53 -3.02 -10.25
C ALA A 92 -4.41 -3.92 -9.01
N ARG A 93 -5.41 -4.78 -8.81
CA ARG A 93 -5.42 -5.73 -7.70
C ARG A 93 -4.26 -6.72 -7.82
N ALA A 94 -4.01 -7.25 -9.00
CA ALA A 94 -2.92 -8.19 -9.24
C ALA A 94 -1.55 -7.52 -9.03
N GLU A 95 -1.39 -6.28 -9.48
CA GLU A 95 -0.16 -5.53 -9.28
C GLU A 95 0.14 -5.33 -7.80
N LEU A 96 -0.86 -4.92 -7.03
CA LEU A 96 -0.69 -4.68 -5.59
C LEU A 96 -0.38 -5.98 -4.86
N ALA A 97 -1.10 -7.06 -5.19
CA ALA A 97 -0.86 -8.36 -4.57
C ALA A 97 0.58 -8.80 -4.80
N ARG A 98 1.07 -8.65 -6.02
CA ARG A 98 2.46 -9.02 -6.35
C ARG A 98 3.48 -8.19 -5.57
N LEU A 99 3.27 -6.88 -5.48
CA LEU A 99 4.15 -6.01 -4.72
C LEU A 99 4.21 -6.41 -3.25
N LEU A 100 3.06 -6.68 -2.65
CA LEU A 100 3.01 -7.08 -1.25
C LEU A 100 3.61 -8.47 -1.03
N GLU A 101 3.42 -9.39 -1.95
CA GLU A 101 4.03 -10.71 -1.89
C GLU A 101 5.56 -10.63 -1.96
N GLU A 102 6.09 -9.77 -2.82
CA GLU A 102 7.54 -9.55 -2.90
C GLU A 102 8.09 -9.04 -1.58
N LEU A 103 7.37 -8.13 -0.92
CA LEU A 103 7.78 -7.63 0.39
C LEU A 103 7.73 -8.73 1.46
N ALA A 104 6.70 -9.56 1.43
CA ALA A 104 6.53 -10.64 2.40
C ALA A 104 7.60 -11.72 2.23
N ALA A 105 8.12 -11.90 1.02
CA ALA A 105 9.13 -12.89 0.73
C ALA A 105 10.55 -12.46 1.11
N ARG A 106 10.75 -11.16 1.41
CA ARG A 106 12.08 -10.65 1.77
C ARG A 106 12.49 -11.15 3.14
N PRO A 107 13.79 -11.49 3.33
CA PRO A 107 14.29 -11.78 4.66
C PRO A 107 14.16 -10.51 5.51
N ARG A 108 13.83 -10.68 6.78
CA ARG A 108 13.78 -9.57 7.70
C ARG A 108 15.17 -8.96 7.83
N SER A 109 15.24 -7.67 7.62
CA SER A 109 16.43 -6.89 7.87
C SER A 109 16.56 -6.70 9.39
N ASN A 110 17.66 -7.06 9.92
CA ASN A 110 17.91 -6.86 11.35
C ASN A 110 18.51 -5.48 11.61
#